data_cd6d57c8a2bf0567a2da48ad66e4ec35
#
_entry.id   cd6d57c8a2bf0567a2da48ad66e4ec35
#
_cell.length_a   1.000
_cell.length_b   1.000
_cell.length_c   1.000
_cell.angle_alpha   90.00
_cell.angle_beta   90.00
_cell.angle_gamma   90.00
#
_symmetry.space_group_name_H-M   'P 1'
#
loop_
_entity.id
_entity.type
_entity.pdbx_description
1 polymer ?
#
loop_
_entity_poly.entity_id
_entity_poly.type
_entity_poly.pdbx_seq_one_letter_code
_entity_poly.pdbx_strand_id
1 'polypeptide(L)'
;DMAKLESDTVVFSDESINLDQVCQEITESLSFQAEEKGLHVIGEHDDYSGIYVWSNAVHLKKVLMNLFTNSMKYNKVNGSIYMSMRTIERSEDHMTCEFKIKDNGIGMSEEFIKNELFTPFVQADNSPRSDYNGTGLGMPIVKQLVEKMGGTITVESKLGEGSCFTVILPFKIDTNARLEEKEDFNADISGVRILLVEDNELNAEIAEFMLTENGAKVETVKNGLEAVQ
;
A
#
# COMPACT_ATOMS: atom_id res chain seq x y z
N ASP A 1 -7.45 -4.79 16.30
CA ASP A 1 -6.46 -5.40 15.37
C ASP A 1 -5.31 -6.09 16.13
N MET A 2 -4.78 -5.49 17.20
CA MET A 2 -3.66 -6.06 17.96
C MET A 2 -4.07 -7.36 18.69
N ALA A 3 -5.22 -7.39 19.33
CA ALA A 3 -5.76 -8.61 19.97
C ALA A 3 -6.02 -9.76 18.98
N LYS A 4 -6.28 -9.45 17.70
CA LYS A 4 -6.41 -10.45 16.62
C LYS A 4 -5.04 -10.94 16.13
N LEU A 5 -4.00 -10.11 16.20
CA LEU A 5 -2.65 -10.48 15.80
C LEU A 5 -1.91 -11.25 16.91
N GLU A 6 -2.30 -11.07 18.18
CA GLU A 6 -1.79 -11.83 19.33
C GLU A 6 -2.45 -13.21 19.46
N SER A 7 -3.65 -13.40 18.90
CA SER A 7 -4.24 -14.71 18.81
C SER A 7 -3.59 -15.46 17.63
N ASP A 8 -3.01 -16.64 17.88
CA ASP A 8 -2.48 -17.56 16.85
C ASP A 8 -3.51 -18.02 15.81
N THR A 9 -4.72 -17.42 15.84
CA THR A 9 -5.86 -17.72 14.94
C THR A 9 -5.86 -16.90 13.64
N VAL A 10 -4.95 -15.94 13.45
CA VAL A 10 -4.76 -15.31 12.14
C VAL A 10 -4.06 -16.32 11.25
N VAL A 11 -4.82 -17.04 10.46
CA VAL A 11 -4.29 -17.91 9.40
C VAL A 11 -3.55 -16.99 8.41
N PHE A 12 -2.22 -17.05 8.42
CA PHE A 12 -1.39 -16.47 7.37
C PHE A 12 -1.50 -17.38 6.15
N SER A 13 -2.54 -17.18 5.34
CA SER A 13 -2.61 -17.83 4.04
C SER A 13 -1.81 -17.00 3.05
N ASP A 14 -0.66 -17.53 2.67
CA ASP A 14 0.06 -16.99 1.52
C ASP A 14 -0.71 -17.35 0.25
N GLU A 15 -0.79 -16.39 -0.65
CA GLU A 15 -1.35 -16.52 -1.98
C GLU A 15 -0.29 -16.14 -3.02
N SER A 16 -0.45 -16.59 -4.24
CA SER A 16 0.40 -16.17 -5.34
C SER A 16 0.01 -14.75 -5.74
N ILE A 17 0.87 -13.78 -5.46
CA ILE A 17 0.64 -12.37 -5.74
C ILE A 17 1.58 -11.86 -6.82
N ASN A 18 1.07 -11.02 -7.72
CA ASN A 18 1.89 -10.28 -8.65
C ASN A 18 2.57 -9.11 -7.93
N LEU A 19 3.88 -9.16 -7.80
CA LEU A 19 4.64 -8.20 -7.02
C LEU A 19 4.62 -6.80 -7.66
N ASP A 20 4.68 -6.73 -8.98
CA ASP A 20 4.59 -5.49 -9.75
C ASP A 20 3.24 -4.79 -9.53
N GLN A 21 2.16 -5.53 -9.64
CA GLN A 21 0.81 -5.00 -9.40
C GLN A 21 0.66 -4.43 -7.98
N VAL A 22 1.12 -5.15 -6.96
CA VAL A 22 1.05 -4.69 -5.57
C VAL A 22 1.83 -3.39 -5.39
N CYS A 23 3.01 -3.27 -6.01
CA CYS A 23 3.82 -2.05 -5.94
C CYS A 23 3.16 -0.86 -6.64
N GLN A 24 2.59 -1.08 -7.82
CA GLN A 24 1.87 -0.05 -8.56
C GLN A 24 0.66 0.47 -7.78
N GLU A 25 -0.21 -0.41 -7.30
CA GLU A 25 -1.40 -0.04 -6.53
C GLU A 25 -1.05 0.79 -5.28
N ILE A 26 0.04 0.43 -4.58
CA ILE A 26 0.50 1.20 -3.42
C ILE A 26 1.01 2.56 -3.85
N THR A 27 1.86 2.62 -4.87
CA THR A 27 2.48 3.87 -5.33
C THR A 27 1.42 4.86 -5.82
N GLU A 28 0.48 4.42 -6.63
CA GLU A 28 -0.62 5.25 -7.16
C GLU A 28 -1.50 5.80 -6.03
N SER A 29 -1.97 4.92 -5.12
CA SER A 29 -2.82 5.33 -4.01
C SER A 29 -2.14 6.35 -3.10
N LEU A 30 -0.85 6.19 -2.86
CA LEU A 30 -0.10 7.01 -1.91
C LEU A 30 0.36 8.33 -2.53
N SER A 31 0.70 8.33 -3.82
CA SER A 31 1.10 9.56 -4.54
C SER A 31 -0.04 10.57 -4.55
N PHE A 32 -1.25 10.13 -4.85
CA PHE A 32 -2.42 11.00 -4.82
C PHE A 32 -2.65 11.66 -3.44
N GLN A 33 -2.60 10.86 -2.36
CA GLN A 33 -2.79 11.38 -1.00
C GLN A 33 -1.67 12.34 -0.56
N ALA A 34 -0.44 12.12 -1.03
CA ALA A 34 0.70 12.98 -0.72
C ALA A 34 0.60 14.32 -1.46
N GLU A 35 0.19 14.32 -2.73
CA GLU A 35 -0.02 15.52 -3.53
C GLU A 35 -1.08 16.44 -2.92
N GLU A 36 -2.20 15.90 -2.44
CA GLU A 36 -3.22 16.67 -1.70
C GLU A 36 -2.66 17.40 -0.47
N LYS A 37 -1.59 16.86 0.13
CA LYS A 37 -0.87 17.46 1.26
C LYS A 37 0.31 18.34 0.85
N GLY A 38 0.52 18.54 -0.44
CA GLY A 38 1.64 19.31 -0.97
C GLY A 38 3.00 18.64 -0.77
N LEU A 39 3.05 17.30 -0.69
CA LEU A 39 4.28 16.53 -0.57
C LEU A 39 4.72 15.99 -1.93
N HIS A 40 6.02 15.93 -2.15
CA HIS A 40 6.60 15.35 -3.35
C HIS A 40 6.97 13.88 -3.12
N VAL A 41 6.41 12.98 -3.94
CA VAL A 41 6.73 11.55 -3.89
C VAL A 41 7.62 11.18 -5.06
N ILE A 42 8.70 10.45 -4.76
CA ILE A 42 9.62 9.88 -5.75
C ILE A 42 9.65 8.38 -5.51
N GLY A 43 9.19 7.60 -6.49
CA GLY A 43 9.17 6.14 -6.44
C GLY A 43 10.17 5.54 -7.42
N GLU A 44 10.93 4.54 -6.98
CA GLU A 44 11.80 3.71 -7.81
C GLU A 44 11.61 2.24 -7.45
N HIS A 45 11.55 1.37 -8.43
CA HIS A 45 11.55 -0.07 -8.21
C HIS A 45 12.26 -0.80 -9.36
N ASP A 46 12.79 -1.98 -9.04
CA ASP A 46 13.29 -2.89 -10.05
C ASP A 46 12.12 -3.37 -10.95
N ASP A 47 12.44 -3.96 -12.08
CA ASP A 47 11.43 -4.57 -12.95
C ASP A 47 10.95 -5.90 -12.33
N TYR A 48 9.70 -5.92 -11.91
CA TYR A 48 9.02 -7.09 -11.36
C TYR A 48 7.96 -7.67 -12.31
N SER A 49 7.96 -7.26 -13.57
CA SER A 49 7.01 -7.74 -14.59
C SER A 49 6.99 -9.26 -14.66
N GLY A 50 5.82 -9.85 -14.47
CA GLY A 50 5.63 -11.30 -14.50
C GLY A 50 6.25 -12.05 -13.30
N ILE A 51 6.67 -11.36 -12.24
CA ILE A 51 7.16 -12.00 -11.02
C ILE A 51 6.01 -12.18 -10.06
N TYR A 52 5.70 -13.44 -9.79
CA TYR A 52 4.73 -13.86 -8.79
C TYR A 52 5.46 -14.45 -7.58
N VAL A 53 4.98 -14.11 -6.39
CA VAL A 53 5.56 -14.60 -5.14
C VAL A 53 4.47 -15.08 -4.19
N TRP A 54 4.78 -16.08 -3.38
CA TRP A 54 3.92 -16.51 -2.29
C TRP A 54 4.04 -15.52 -1.14
N SER A 55 2.97 -14.82 -0.85
CA SER A 55 2.88 -13.85 0.25
C SER A 55 1.43 -13.49 0.57
N ASN A 56 1.24 -12.73 1.63
CA ASN A 56 -0.05 -12.13 1.97
C ASN A 56 -0.09 -10.67 1.53
N ALA A 57 -0.82 -10.38 0.44
CA ALA A 57 -0.94 -9.04 -0.14
C ALA A 57 -1.47 -8.00 0.87
N VAL A 58 -2.44 -8.39 1.73
CA VAL A 58 -3.04 -7.50 2.73
C VAL A 58 -2.00 -7.09 3.78
N HIS A 59 -1.17 -8.03 4.23
CA HIS A 59 -0.12 -7.75 5.22
C HIS A 59 0.98 -6.90 4.62
N LEU A 60 1.44 -7.21 3.40
CA LEU A 60 2.44 -6.42 2.70
C LEU A 60 1.95 -4.98 2.49
N LYS A 61 0.74 -4.82 1.96
CA LYS A 61 0.12 -3.48 1.81
C LYS A 61 0.02 -2.76 3.15
N LYS A 62 -0.41 -3.44 4.21
CA LYS A 62 -0.54 -2.84 5.55
C LYS A 62 0.80 -2.34 6.11
N VAL A 63 1.89 -3.10 5.91
CA VAL A 63 3.24 -2.67 6.29
C VAL A 63 3.62 -1.39 5.55
N LEU A 64 3.58 -1.40 4.22
CA LEU A 64 4.02 -0.28 3.39
C LEU A 64 3.16 0.96 3.59
N MET A 65 1.82 0.79 3.68
CA MET A 65 0.88 1.88 3.96
C MET A 65 1.14 2.56 5.31
N ASN A 66 1.43 1.78 6.38
CA ASN A 66 1.73 2.37 7.69
C ASN A 66 3.02 3.19 7.66
N LEU A 67 4.06 2.68 7.02
CA LEU A 67 5.34 3.40 6.91
C LEU A 67 5.17 4.70 6.11
N PHE A 68 4.48 4.61 4.98
CA PHE A 68 4.28 5.79 4.12
C PHE A 68 3.37 6.83 4.77
N THR A 69 2.26 6.41 5.38
CA THR A 69 1.37 7.35 6.09
C THR A 69 2.06 8.03 7.27
N ASN A 70 2.99 7.35 7.95
CA ASN A 70 3.85 7.99 8.94
C ASN A 70 4.77 9.03 8.30
N SER A 71 5.41 8.71 7.16
CA SER A 71 6.24 9.66 6.42
C SER A 71 5.47 10.87 5.91
N MET A 72 4.18 10.72 5.55
CA MET A 72 3.31 11.86 5.23
C MET A 72 2.93 12.68 6.47
N LYS A 73 2.58 11.98 7.56
CA LYS A 73 2.06 12.59 8.78
C LYS A 73 3.11 13.45 9.48
N TYR A 74 4.34 12.97 9.54
CA TYR A 74 5.46 13.61 10.23
C TYR A 74 6.40 14.36 9.29
N ASN A 75 5.93 14.68 8.09
CA ASN A 75 6.68 15.49 7.14
C ASN A 75 6.54 17.00 7.43
N LYS A 76 7.39 17.76 6.80
CA LYS A 76 7.29 19.23 6.77
C LYS A 76 6.49 19.67 5.55
N VAL A 77 5.99 20.90 5.59
CA VAL A 77 5.31 21.52 4.43
C VAL A 77 6.25 21.52 3.22
N ASN A 78 5.74 21.13 2.06
CA ASN A 78 6.51 20.95 0.82
C ASN A 78 7.67 19.97 0.97
N GLY A 79 7.52 18.99 1.86
CA GLY A 79 8.52 17.94 2.06
C GLY A 79 8.49 16.89 0.95
N SER A 80 9.38 15.91 1.07
CA SER A 80 9.52 14.84 0.07
C SER A 80 9.53 13.48 0.74
N ILE A 81 9.01 12.49 0.02
CA ILE A 81 9.06 11.08 0.40
C ILE A 81 9.67 10.32 -0.78
N TYR A 82 10.72 9.58 -0.50
CA TYR A 82 11.36 8.68 -1.46
C TYR A 82 11.01 7.24 -1.09
N MET A 83 10.49 6.49 -2.07
CA MET A 83 10.19 5.07 -1.95
C MET A 83 11.05 4.28 -2.91
N SER A 84 11.66 3.21 -2.43
CA SER A 84 12.31 2.26 -3.35
C SER A 84 12.01 0.83 -2.97
N MET A 85 11.93 -0.02 -4.00
CA MET A 85 11.88 -1.47 -3.87
C MET A 85 12.95 -2.07 -4.76
N ARG A 86 13.83 -2.87 -4.17
CA ARG A 86 14.97 -3.50 -4.86
C ARG A 86 15.12 -4.95 -4.45
N THR A 87 15.51 -5.77 -5.42
CA THR A 87 15.92 -7.14 -5.14
C THR A 87 17.37 -7.14 -4.67
N ILE A 88 17.61 -7.61 -3.43
CA ILE A 88 18.96 -7.70 -2.87
C ILE A 88 19.58 -9.10 -3.03
N GLU A 89 18.72 -10.11 -3.17
CA GLU A 89 19.14 -11.50 -3.42
C GLU A 89 18.05 -12.22 -4.23
N ARG A 90 18.45 -13.07 -5.18
CA ARG A 90 17.54 -13.88 -6.00
C ARG A 90 18.15 -15.22 -6.40
N SER A 91 17.36 -16.28 -6.26
CA SER A 91 17.59 -17.62 -6.81
C SER A 91 16.45 -18.01 -7.76
N GLU A 92 16.39 -19.28 -8.16
CA GLU A 92 15.30 -19.77 -9.03
C GLU A 92 13.95 -19.78 -8.32
N ASP A 93 13.91 -20.05 -7.02
CA ASP A 93 12.69 -20.26 -6.23
C ASP A 93 12.51 -19.29 -5.07
N HIS A 94 13.49 -18.43 -4.79
CA HIS A 94 13.43 -17.44 -3.72
C HIS A 94 14.00 -16.09 -4.15
N MET A 95 13.47 -15.02 -3.57
CA MET A 95 14.04 -13.68 -3.68
C MET A 95 13.90 -12.93 -2.36
N THR A 96 14.83 -12.03 -2.11
CA THR A 96 14.77 -11.12 -0.97
C THR A 96 14.69 -9.69 -1.48
N CYS A 97 13.66 -8.96 -1.05
CA CYS A 97 13.44 -7.58 -1.44
C CYS A 97 13.72 -6.63 -0.28
N GLU A 98 14.34 -5.50 -0.60
CA GLU A 98 14.45 -4.33 0.26
C GLU A 98 13.38 -3.31 -0.13
N PHE A 99 12.54 -2.92 0.82
CA PHE A 99 11.61 -1.79 0.72
C PHE A 99 12.14 -0.65 1.57
N LYS A 100 12.36 0.50 0.97
CA LYS A 100 12.88 1.66 1.66
C LYS A 100 11.93 2.84 1.51
N ILE A 101 11.55 3.44 2.64
CA ILE A 101 10.74 4.64 2.67
C ILE A 101 11.51 5.69 3.47
N LYS A 102 11.91 6.76 2.77
CA LYS A 102 12.70 7.85 3.34
C LYS A 102 11.92 9.15 3.19
N ASP A 103 11.85 9.90 4.28
CA ASP A 103 11.28 11.25 4.31
C ASP A 103 12.32 12.29 4.76
N ASN A 104 12.03 13.54 4.52
CA ASN A 104 12.80 14.67 5.04
C ASN A 104 12.04 15.47 6.09
N GLY A 105 11.18 14.79 6.86
CA GLY A 105 10.33 15.35 7.88
C GLY A 105 11.05 15.77 9.17
N ILE A 106 10.31 15.69 10.29
CA ILE A 106 10.80 16.14 11.61
C ILE A 106 11.86 15.21 12.22
N GLY A 107 11.92 13.95 11.77
CA GLY A 107 12.82 12.94 12.32
C GLY A 107 12.50 12.54 13.78
N MET A 108 13.35 11.66 14.32
CA MET A 108 13.20 11.09 15.66
C MET A 108 14.52 11.13 16.41
N SER A 109 14.47 11.13 17.76
CA SER A 109 15.66 10.99 18.59
C SER A 109 16.12 9.52 18.65
N GLU A 110 17.42 9.30 18.88
CA GLU A 110 17.96 7.95 19.05
C GLU A 110 17.31 7.21 20.24
N GLU A 111 17.01 7.94 21.32
CA GLU A 111 16.38 7.40 22.53
C GLU A 111 14.98 6.86 22.20
N PHE A 112 14.18 7.63 21.48
CA PHE A 112 12.85 7.20 21.04
C PHE A 112 12.91 5.97 20.14
N ILE A 113 13.82 5.96 19.16
CA ILE A 113 13.97 4.81 18.25
C ILE A 113 14.32 3.53 19.03
N LYS A 114 15.25 3.62 19.98
CA LYS A 114 15.72 2.45 20.72
C LYS A 114 14.68 1.88 21.70
N ASN A 115 13.94 2.76 22.37
CA ASN A 115 13.15 2.35 23.54
C ASN A 115 11.64 2.37 23.29
N GLU A 116 11.15 3.18 22.36
CA GLU A 116 9.73 3.54 22.31
C GLU A 116 9.05 3.31 20.96
N LEU A 117 9.77 3.43 19.84
CA LEU A 117 9.18 3.42 18.48
C LEU A 117 8.27 2.23 18.20
N PHE A 118 8.62 1.05 18.69
CA PHE A 118 7.85 -0.18 18.49
C PHE A 118 7.01 -0.59 19.72
N THR A 119 6.90 0.31 20.71
CA THR A 119 6.08 0.08 21.91
C THR A 119 4.64 0.51 21.63
N PRO A 120 3.63 -0.35 21.93
CA PRO A 120 2.23 0.00 21.71
C PRO A 120 1.81 1.25 22.48
N PHE A 121 0.95 2.08 21.86
CA PHE A 121 0.36 3.29 22.43
C PHE A 121 1.33 4.43 22.74
N VAL A 122 2.59 4.34 22.33
CA VAL A 122 3.59 5.39 22.49
C VAL A 122 3.68 6.25 21.25
N GLN A 123 3.89 7.55 21.43
CA GLN A 123 4.11 8.54 20.37
C GLN A 123 5.25 9.48 20.77
N ALA A 124 6.03 9.93 19.79
CA ALA A 124 7.18 10.82 20.02
C ALA A 124 6.80 12.19 20.62
N ASP A 125 5.57 12.63 20.42
CA ASP A 125 5.03 13.88 20.98
C ASP A 125 3.65 13.62 21.58
N ASN A 126 3.57 13.63 22.91
CA ASN A 126 2.33 13.49 23.69
C ASN A 126 1.74 14.85 24.08
N SER A 127 2.16 15.96 23.44
CA SER A 127 1.62 17.28 23.80
C SER A 127 0.13 17.38 23.37
N PRO A 128 -0.75 17.98 24.21
CA PRO A 128 -2.17 18.17 23.88
C PRO A 128 -2.42 19.07 22.66
N ARG A 129 -1.36 19.66 22.11
CA ARG A 129 -1.38 20.55 20.93
C ARG A 129 -0.81 19.89 19.67
N SER A 130 -0.43 18.62 19.72
CA SER A 130 0.01 17.95 18.50
C SER A 130 -1.19 17.70 17.61
N ASP A 131 -1.22 18.32 16.45
CA ASP A 131 -2.20 18.05 15.36
C ASP A 131 -2.09 16.60 14.82
N TYR A 132 -1.22 15.79 15.43
CA TYR A 132 -0.88 14.45 15.01
C TYR A 132 -1.64 13.39 15.80
N ASN A 133 -2.98 13.30 15.58
CA ASN A 133 -3.80 12.23 16.15
C ASN A 133 -3.40 10.86 15.56
N GLY A 134 -2.97 9.93 16.40
CA GLY A 134 -2.68 8.55 16.05
C GLY A 134 -2.88 7.63 17.25
N THR A 135 -3.08 6.34 17.00
CA THR A 135 -3.30 5.35 18.08
C THR A 135 -2.01 4.85 18.72
N GLY A 136 -0.83 5.15 18.15
CA GLY A 136 0.44 4.58 18.59
C GLY A 136 0.58 3.07 18.30
N LEU A 137 -0.28 2.51 17.44
CA LEU A 137 -0.28 1.08 17.12
C LEU A 137 0.36 0.74 15.78
N GLY A 138 0.58 1.73 14.90
CA GLY A 138 1.08 1.50 13.54
C GLY A 138 2.44 0.81 13.51
N MET A 139 3.43 1.34 14.21
CA MET A 139 4.79 0.80 14.21
C MET A 139 4.93 -0.56 14.91
N PRO A 140 4.32 -0.81 16.08
CA PRO A 140 4.24 -2.16 16.65
C PRO A 140 3.64 -3.20 15.69
N ILE A 141 2.55 -2.86 14.99
CA ILE A 141 1.91 -3.73 14.00
C ILE A 141 2.85 -4.00 12.82
N VAL A 142 3.54 -2.97 12.30
CA VAL A 142 4.53 -3.13 11.23
C VAL A 142 5.61 -4.12 11.63
N LYS A 143 6.22 -3.94 12.80
CA LYS A 143 7.27 -4.84 13.30
C LYS A 143 6.78 -6.28 13.38
N GLN A 144 5.62 -6.50 13.99
CA GLN A 144 5.03 -7.83 14.15
C GLN A 144 4.71 -8.50 12.80
N LEU A 145 4.16 -7.75 11.83
CA LEU A 145 3.87 -8.28 10.49
C LEU A 145 5.17 -8.64 9.75
N VAL A 146 6.16 -7.76 9.77
CA VAL A 146 7.47 -8.01 9.12
C VAL A 146 8.14 -9.25 9.71
N GLU A 147 8.16 -9.40 11.05
CA GLU A 147 8.71 -10.58 11.71
C GLU A 147 7.95 -11.86 11.35
N LYS A 148 6.62 -11.82 11.30
CA LYS A 148 5.78 -12.95 10.86
C LYS A 148 5.97 -13.31 9.39
N MET A 149 6.31 -12.36 8.55
CA MET A 149 6.69 -12.59 7.14
C MET A 149 8.15 -13.05 6.98
N GLY A 150 8.85 -13.33 8.08
CA GLY A 150 10.24 -13.79 8.08
C GLY A 150 11.27 -12.71 7.75
N GLY A 151 10.87 -11.44 7.79
CA GLY A 151 11.72 -10.30 7.45
C GLY A 151 12.27 -9.53 8.64
N THR A 152 12.90 -8.41 8.33
CA THR A 152 13.46 -7.48 9.32
C THR A 152 13.09 -6.04 8.97
N ILE A 153 13.00 -5.18 9.98
CA ILE A 153 12.83 -3.75 9.83
C ILE A 153 13.91 -3.00 10.59
N THR A 154 14.53 -2.03 9.94
CA THR A 154 15.50 -1.10 10.54
C THR A 154 15.08 0.34 10.30
N VAL A 155 15.55 1.25 11.16
CA VAL A 155 15.20 2.67 11.12
C VAL A 155 16.45 3.50 11.36
N GLU A 156 16.67 4.45 10.47
CA GLU A 156 17.66 5.51 10.60
C GLU A 156 16.91 6.85 10.63
N SER A 157 17.12 7.65 11.67
CA SER A 157 16.47 8.95 11.77
C SER A 157 17.28 9.92 12.61
N LYS A 158 17.12 11.21 12.32
CA LYS A 158 17.72 12.29 13.09
C LYS A 158 16.76 13.47 13.14
N LEU A 159 16.63 14.07 14.31
CA LEU A 159 15.77 15.24 14.52
C LEU A 159 16.09 16.36 13.53
N GLY A 160 15.06 16.84 12.81
CA GLY A 160 15.14 17.89 11.81
C GLY A 160 15.61 17.43 10.41
N GLU A 161 16.09 16.20 10.27
CA GLU A 161 16.62 15.67 9.00
C GLU A 161 15.68 14.66 8.33
N GLY A 162 14.73 14.08 9.08
CA GLY A 162 13.77 13.09 8.60
C GLY A 162 14.10 11.66 9.04
N SER A 163 13.43 10.70 8.42
CA SER A 163 13.55 9.27 8.77
C SER A 163 13.70 8.40 7.52
N CYS A 164 14.35 7.26 7.68
CA CYS A 164 14.47 6.22 6.68
C CYS A 164 14.12 4.88 7.30
N PHE A 165 13.03 4.27 6.85
CA PHE A 165 12.62 2.93 7.21
C PHE A 165 13.06 1.96 6.13
N THR A 166 13.74 0.88 6.52
CA THR A 166 14.15 -0.18 5.61
C THR A 166 13.56 -1.50 6.08
N VAL A 167 12.76 -2.13 5.23
CA VAL A 167 12.15 -3.44 5.45
C VAL A 167 12.75 -4.43 4.47
N ILE A 168 13.23 -5.55 4.97
CA ILE A 168 13.77 -6.64 4.16
C ILE A 168 12.83 -7.84 4.32
N LEU A 169 12.29 -8.33 3.20
CA LEU A 169 11.36 -9.46 3.17
C LEU A 169 11.85 -10.55 2.22
N PRO A 170 11.95 -11.80 2.71
CA PRO A 170 12.15 -12.95 1.85
C PRO A 170 10.81 -13.38 1.24
N PHE A 171 10.84 -13.78 -0.03
CA PHE A 171 9.70 -14.31 -0.75
C PHE A 171 10.07 -15.63 -1.44
N LYS A 172 9.14 -16.57 -1.44
CA LYS A 172 9.22 -17.73 -2.31
C LYS A 172 8.62 -17.35 -3.67
N ILE A 173 9.38 -17.55 -4.76
CA ILE A 173 8.89 -17.27 -6.12
C ILE A 173 7.89 -18.38 -6.50
N ASP A 174 6.75 -18.00 -7.06
CA ASP A 174 5.82 -18.94 -7.66
C ASP A 174 6.25 -19.25 -9.09
N THR A 175 7.04 -20.29 -9.23
CA THR A 175 7.54 -20.75 -10.55
C THR A 175 6.45 -21.39 -11.42
N ASN A 176 5.28 -21.67 -10.86
CA ASN A 176 4.12 -22.23 -11.58
C ASN A 176 3.04 -21.19 -11.85
N ALA A 177 3.24 -19.95 -11.40
CA ALA A 177 2.31 -18.88 -11.73
C ALA A 177 2.20 -18.86 -13.26
N ARG A 178 1.02 -19.15 -13.76
CA ARG A 178 0.72 -18.83 -15.14
C ARG A 178 0.82 -17.32 -15.21
N LEU A 179 1.71 -16.83 -16.08
CA LEU A 179 1.58 -15.48 -16.56
C LEU A 179 0.11 -15.36 -16.98
N GLU A 180 -0.72 -14.75 -16.16
CA GLU A 180 -1.93 -14.18 -16.70
C GLU A 180 -1.40 -13.25 -17.78
N GLU A 181 -1.40 -13.73 -19.02
CA GLU A 181 -1.39 -12.81 -20.14
C GLU A 181 -2.41 -11.77 -19.67
N LYS A 182 -1.97 -10.51 -19.51
CA LYS A 182 -2.93 -9.41 -19.49
C LYS A 182 -3.72 -9.68 -20.75
N GLU A 183 -4.83 -10.42 -20.61
CA GLU A 183 -5.86 -10.34 -21.61
C GLU A 183 -6.07 -8.83 -21.66
N ASP A 184 -5.55 -8.23 -22.72
CA ASP A 184 -6.02 -6.91 -23.12
C ASP A 184 -7.53 -7.08 -23.20
N PHE A 185 -8.20 -6.75 -22.10
CA PHE A 185 -9.65 -6.64 -22.06
C PHE A 185 -10.05 -5.42 -22.92
N ASN A 186 -9.52 -5.35 -24.11
CA ASN A 186 -10.15 -4.73 -25.25
C ASN A 186 -11.30 -5.65 -25.70
N ALA A 187 -12.12 -6.08 -24.74
CA ALA A 187 -13.39 -6.67 -25.08
C ALA A 187 -14.14 -5.56 -25.82
N ASP A 188 -14.29 -5.76 -27.13
CA ASP A 188 -15.16 -4.88 -27.93
C ASP A 188 -16.57 -4.99 -27.34
N ILE A 189 -16.95 -3.98 -26.55
CA ILE A 189 -18.28 -3.89 -25.94
C ILE A 189 -19.25 -3.11 -26.85
N SER A 190 -18.86 -2.89 -28.11
CA SER A 190 -19.70 -2.20 -29.08
C SER A 190 -21.05 -2.91 -29.24
N GLY A 191 -22.12 -2.18 -28.96
CA GLY A 191 -23.48 -2.67 -29.05
C GLY A 191 -23.95 -3.55 -27.88
N VAL A 192 -23.10 -3.87 -26.91
CA VAL A 192 -23.49 -4.56 -25.67
C VAL A 192 -24.48 -3.68 -24.89
N ARG A 193 -25.56 -4.29 -24.40
CA ARG A 193 -26.52 -3.60 -23.54
C ARG A 193 -26.09 -3.76 -22.09
N ILE A 194 -25.90 -2.64 -21.38
CA ILE A 194 -25.45 -2.60 -19.99
C ILE A 194 -26.50 -1.87 -19.17
N LEU A 195 -26.98 -2.49 -18.07
CA LEU A 195 -27.77 -1.83 -17.07
C LEU A 195 -26.85 -1.35 -15.93
N LEU A 196 -26.70 -0.03 -15.82
CA LEU A 196 -25.90 0.62 -14.78
C LEU A 196 -26.83 0.97 -13.59
N VAL A 197 -26.51 0.46 -12.41
CA VAL A 197 -27.26 0.74 -11.17
C VAL A 197 -26.35 1.53 -10.24
N GLU A 198 -26.60 2.84 -10.14
CA GLU A 198 -25.77 3.76 -9.34
C GLU A 198 -26.66 4.87 -8.78
N ASP A 199 -26.61 5.09 -7.47
CA ASP A 199 -27.40 6.09 -6.76
C ASP A 199 -26.78 7.49 -6.75
N ASN A 200 -25.48 7.57 -6.96
CA ASN A 200 -24.75 8.85 -7.07
C ASN A 200 -24.77 9.34 -8.52
N GLU A 201 -25.38 10.48 -8.78
CA GLU A 201 -25.54 11.05 -10.12
C GLU A 201 -24.18 11.29 -10.83
N LEU A 202 -23.17 11.80 -10.11
CA LEU A 202 -21.85 12.04 -10.69
C LEU A 202 -21.15 10.72 -11.09
N ASN A 203 -21.22 9.70 -10.24
CA ASN A 203 -20.66 8.40 -10.55
C ASN A 203 -21.37 7.76 -11.74
N ALA A 204 -22.71 7.88 -11.79
CA ALA A 204 -23.52 7.40 -12.90
C ALA A 204 -23.11 8.06 -14.23
N GLU A 205 -22.97 9.39 -14.27
CA GLU A 205 -22.54 10.12 -15.45
C GLU A 205 -21.16 9.71 -15.94
N ILE A 206 -20.20 9.55 -15.03
CA ILE A 206 -18.82 9.13 -15.37
C ILE A 206 -18.82 7.71 -15.94
N ALA A 207 -19.49 6.76 -15.27
CA ALA A 207 -19.54 5.37 -15.72
C ALA A 207 -20.29 5.22 -17.05
N GLU A 208 -21.43 5.92 -17.23
CA GLU A 208 -22.19 5.94 -18.48
C GLU A 208 -21.35 6.50 -19.62
N PHE A 209 -20.65 7.61 -19.39
CA PHE A 209 -19.74 8.20 -20.37
C PHE A 209 -18.65 7.19 -20.80
N MET A 210 -17.95 6.58 -19.83
CA MET A 210 -16.87 5.63 -20.13
C MET A 210 -17.36 4.41 -20.91
N LEU A 211 -18.52 3.86 -20.57
CA LEU A 211 -19.08 2.70 -21.23
C LEU A 211 -19.58 3.04 -22.64
N THR A 212 -20.20 4.21 -22.82
CA THR A 212 -20.74 4.68 -24.11
C THR A 212 -19.61 5.03 -25.08
N GLU A 213 -18.54 5.67 -24.63
CA GLU A 213 -17.34 5.93 -25.45
C GLU A 213 -16.71 4.63 -25.97
N ASN A 214 -16.84 3.53 -25.23
CA ASN A 214 -16.42 2.21 -25.69
C ASN A 214 -17.49 1.45 -26.48
N GLY A 215 -18.56 2.13 -26.90
CA GLY A 215 -19.57 1.62 -27.83
C GLY A 215 -20.70 0.83 -27.19
N ALA A 216 -20.80 0.74 -25.88
CA ALA A 216 -21.91 0.09 -25.19
C ALA A 216 -23.19 0.92 -25.27
N LYS A 217 -24.34 0.24 -25.12
CA LYS A 217 -25.66 0.86 -24.94
C LYS A 217 -26.01 0.78 -23.46
N VAL A 218 -25.91 1.91 -22.76
CA VAL A 218 -26.13 1.98 -21.32
C VAL A 218 -27.54 2.43 -21.01
N GLU A 219 -28.15 1.78 -20.03
CA GLU A 219 -29.40 2.20 -19.39
C GLU A 219 -29.11 2.39 -17.90
N THR A 220 -29.34 3.58 -17.37
CA THR A 220 -28.97 3.93 -16.00
C THR A 220 -30.20 4.00 -15.11
N VAL A 221 -30.16 3.36 -13.96
CA VAL A 221 -31.18 3.37 -12.90
C VAL A 221 -30.56 3.68 -11.55
N LYS A 222 -31.34 4.24 -10.62
CA LYS A 222 -30.80 4.73 -9.35
C LYS A 222 -30.70 3.66 -8.25
N ASN A 223 -31.42 2.56 -8.38
CA ASN A 223 -31.45 1.50 -7.35
C ASN A 223 -31.92 0.15 -7.90
N GLY A 224 -31.74 -0.89 -7.09
CA GLY A 224 -32.11 -2.24 -7.49
C GLY A 224 -33.62 -2.48 -7.70
N LEU A 225 -34.50 -1.64 -7.14
CA LEU A 225 -35.93 -1.75 -7.37
C LEU A 225 -36.30 -1.30 -8.78
N GLU A 226 -35.66 -0.26 -9.27
CA GLU A 226 -35.83 0.22 -10.65
C GLU A 226 -35.20 -0.75 -11.65
N ALA A 227 -34.14 -1.46 -11.26
CA ALA A 227 -33.44 -2.40 -12.11
C ALA A 227 -34.25 -3.67 -12.45
N VAL A 228 -35.27 -4.01 -11.67
CA VAL A 228 -36.11 -5.21 -11.87
C VAL A 228 -37.51 -4.89 -12.43
N GLN A 229 -37.80 -3.65 -12.78
CA GLN A 229 -39.02 -3.20 -13.46
C GLN A 229 -38.83 -3.15 -14.97
#